data_2e9e84b73f44cce701f436787e7326bf
#
_entry.id   2e9e84b73f44cce701f436787e7326bf
#
_cell.length_a   1.000
_cell.length_b   1.000
_cell.length_c   1.000
_cell.angle_alpha   90.00
_cell.angle_beta   90.00
_cell.angle_gamma   90.00
#
_symmetry.space_group_name_H-M   'P 1'
#
loop_
_entity.id
_entity.type
_entity.pdbx_description
1 polymer ?
#
loop_
_entity_poly.entity_id
_entity_poly.type
_entity_poly.pdbx_seq_one_letter_code
_entity_poly.pdbx_strand_id
1 'polypeptide(L)'
;DLHGFSDDEQVVRHFLHDNVPDLALVILNATQIERQMSLLLQLKQLNMNVVVLLNMSDEARKYGITIDSGKMSEMLGLPIYLLSGKYGAGYQDALQAVTKALRYPTPGMAEQLRSQLEQDEHIESEMARVLKHAVQVPVQMPEHLTDKLDRVMLHPWLGLPIFFGIMYLLFQGIFLLGQPLQGGVAEALSWLRVTALEAAVAGAPSWLSGLLLDGIYNGVATVAAFVPIIVLFFLFMAMVEDSGYLSRAAFLMDALMAKMGLDGRGFVMLLMGFGCNVPALMGTRVMRSRSMRLLTMLVIPFSLCSARLQVFVFITAALFSPQHAPLVLFSLYLFSFAAAILTALLFRNKFQSSEPFVLELPPYRFPTLRQMLLRGWIEVRHFLSRATQFIIAGVVLVWLLTNLPASAAAGGPDTLAGMIGSALHPIFAPIGINEQLTIALIFGFVAKEIVIGSLAVIYGMSGDALSGALGQQLDWVQAYSFMLFTLVYTPCLSTIATLRAEAKDMRYTLFTLAWSLALAWAISFVFYQSARALGY
;
A
#
# COMPACT_ATOMS: atom_id res chain seq x y z
N ASP A 1 -15.64 9.64 -20.26
CA ASP A 1 -16.76 10.50 -20.64
C ASP A 1 -16.42 11.97 -20.39
N LEU A 2 -16.88 12.89 -21.26
CA LEU A 2 -16.57 14.33 -21.12
C LEU A 2 -17.70 15.13 -20.45
N HIS A 3 -18.76 14.48 -20.02
CA HIS A 3 -19.91 15.17 -19.37
C HIS A 3 -19.57 15.73 -17.99
N GLY A 4 -18.51 15.25 -17.32
CA GLY A 4 -17.98 15.84 -16.08
C GLY A 4 -18.77 15.46 -14.83
N PHE A 5 -19.36 14.27 -14.79
CA PHE A 5 -20.06 13.74 -13.60
C PHE A 5 -19.10 13.26 -12.52
N SER A 6 -17.90 12.81 -12.88
CA SER A 6 -16.86 12.39 -11.93
C SER A 6 -15.69 13.37 -11.87
N ASP A 7 -14.93 13.33 -10.77
CA ASP A 7 -13.71 14.16 -10.60
C ASP A 7 -12.69 13.90 -11.72
N ASP A 8 -12.55 12.66 -12.16
CA ASP A 8 -11.62 12.26 -13.22
C ASP A 8 -12.05 12.83 -14.59
N GLU A 9 -13.34 12.81 -14.88
CA GLU A 9 -13.90 13.40 -16.11
C GLU A 9 -13.73 14.92 -16.14
N GLN A 10 -13.92 15.58 -15.00
CA GLN A 10 -13.70 17.02 -14.87
C GLN A 10 -12.23 17.38 -15.12
N VAL A 11 -11.28 16.59 -14.68
CA VAL A 11 -9.84 16.81 -14.94
C VAL A 11 -9.56 16.78 -16.44
N VAL A 12 -10.07 15.77 -17.16
CA VAL A 12 -9.91 15.67 -18.62
C VAL A 12 -10.55 16.86 -19.32
N ARG A 13 -11.76 17.24 -18.92
CA ARG A 13 -12.48 18.38 -19.48
C ARG A 13 -11.74 19.71 -19.27
N HIS A 14 -11.25 19.98 -18.04
CA HIS A 14 -10.46 21.17 -17.75
C HIS A 14 -9.15 21.19 -18.55
N PHE A 15 -8.48 20.03 -18.64
CA PHE A 15 -7.25 19.93 -19.42
C PHE A 15 -7.49 20.27 -20.89
N LEU A 16 -8.53 19.72 -21.51
CA LEU A 16 -8.87 19.98 -22.92
C LEU A 16 -9.37 21.41 -23.14
N HIS A 17 -9.97 22.04 -22.12
CA HIS A 17 -10.37 23.44 -22.17
C HIS A 17 -9.15 24.40 -22.16
N ASP A 18 -8.17 24.10 -21.33
CA ASP A 18 -7.01 24.99 -21.13
C ASP A 18 -5.87 24.70 -22.12
N ASN A 19 -5.84 23.48 -22.69
CA ASN A 19 -4.79 23.03 -23.59
C ASN A 19 -5.39 22.38 -24.83
N VAL A 20 -4.93 22.80 -26.00
CA VAL A 20 -5.27 22.15 -27.27
C VAL A 20 -4.12 21.21 -27.66
N PRO A 21 -4.28 19.88 -27.50
CA PRO A 21 -3.23 18.94 -27.88
C PRO A 21 -3.13 18.83 -29.41
N ASP A 22 -1.90 18.72 -29.93
CA ASP A 22 -1.64 18.48 -31.37
C ASP A 22 -2.18 17.12 -31.81
N LEU A 23 -2.27 16.16 -30.91
CA LEU A 23 -2.76 14.82 -31.16
C LEU A 23 -3.36 14.21 -29.87
N ALA A 24 -4.57 13.66 -29.98
CA ALA A 24 -5.16 12.81 -28.94
C ALA A 24 -4.96 11.32 -29.30
N LEU A 25 -4.19 10.61 -28.49
CA LEU A 25 -4.03 9.17 -28.61
C LEU A 25 -5.04 8.45 -27.70
N VAL A 26 -6.08 7.87 -28.31
CA VAL A 26 -7.16 7.21 -27.55
C VAL A 26 -6.94 5.71 -27.54
N ILE A 27 -6.71 5.17 -26.34
CA ILE A 27 -6.49 3.73 -26.12
C ILE A 27 -7.77 3.13 -25.58
N LEU A 28 -8.41 2.25 -26.37
CA LEU A 28 -9.64 1.54 -25.99
C LEU A 28 -9.37 0.06 -25.80
N ASN A 29 -10.14 -0.56 -24.91
CA ASN A 29 -10.09 -2.01 -24.71
C ASN A 29 -10.96 -2.70 -25.79
N ALA A 30 -10.35 -3.49 -26.65
CA ALA A 30 -11.03 -4.22 -27.72
C ALA A 30 -12.11 -5.21 -27.23
N THR A 31 -12.01 -5.69 -25.96
CA THR A 31 -13.02 -6.58 -25.37
C THR A 31 -14.24 -5.83 -24.80
N GLN A 32 -14.12 -4.50 -24.62
CA GLN A 32 -15.15 -3.63 -24.01
C GLN A 32 -15.42 -2.39 -24.89
N ILE A 33 -15.25 -2.53 -26.18
CA ILE A 33 -15.29 -1.43 -27.12
C ILE A 33 -16.62 -0.66 -27.06
N GLU A 34 -17.73 -1.37 -26.87
CA GLU A 34 -19.06 -0.79 -26.76
C GLU A 34 -19.15 0.25 -25.63
N ARG A 35 -18.61 -0.04 -24.47
CA ARG A 35 -18.64 0.87 -23.31
C ARG A 35 -17.72 2.08 -23.45
N GLN A 36 -16.64 1.95 -24.21
CA GLN A 36 -15.58 2.96 -24.31
C GLN A 36 -15.70 3.82 -25.57
N MET A 37 -16.58 3.46 -26.49
CA MET A 37 -16.73 4.19 -27.75
C MET A 37 -17.36 5.58 -27.57
N SER A 38 -18.16 5.80 -26.54
CA SER A 38 -18.78 7.09 -26.24
C SER A 38 -17.75 8.21 -26.15
N LEU A 39 -16.68 8.02 -25.36
CA LEU A 39 -15.59 8.99 -25.25
C LEU A 39 -14.92 9.28 -26.59
N LEU A 40 -14.72 8.26 -27.44
CA LEU A 40 -14.13 8.42 -28.76
C LEU A 40 -15.01 9.30 -29.65
N LEU A 41 -16.32 9.08 -29.66
CA LEU A 41 -17.26 9.85 -30.45
C LEU A 41 -17.36 11.31 -29.96
N GLN A 42 -17.29 11.53 -28.65
CA GLN A 42 -17.23 12.87 -28.08
C GLN A 42 -15.96 13.62 -28.53
N LEU A 43 -14.80 12.97 -28.51
CA LEU A 43 -13.53 13.55 -28.97
C LEU A 43 -13.57 13.82 -30.50
N LYS A 44 -14.23 12.95 -31.28
CA LYS A 44 -14.44 13.16 -32.71
C LYS A 44 -15.29 14.40 -33.00
N GLN A 45 -16.36 14.62 -32.22
CA GLN A 45 -17.22 15.82 -32.36
C GLN A 45 -16.45 17.11 -32.09
N LEU A 46 -15.40 17.06 -31.27
CA LEU A 46 -14.53 18.22 -31.02
C LEU A 46 -13.54 18.51 -32.16
N ASN A 47 -13.62 17.80 -33.28
CA ASN A 47 -12.71 17.93 -34.43
C ASN A 47 -11.23 17.85 -34.10
N MET A 48 -10.90 17.11 -33.04
CA MET A 48 -9.51 16.90 -32.62
C MET A 48 -8.81 15.91 -33.56
N ASN A 49 -7.49 16.06 -33.70
CA ASN A 49 -6.67 15.06 -34.36
C ASN A 49 -6.56 13.84 -33.43
N VAL A 50 -7.21 12.73 -33.80
CA VAL A 50 -7.32 11.53 -32.96
C VAL A 50 -6.72 10.33 -33.67
N VAL A 51 -5.88 9.56 -32.98
CA VAL A 51 -5.46 8.21 -33.38
C VAL A 51 -5.99 7.22 -32.35
N VAL A 52 -6.68 6.18 -32.81
CA VAL A 52 -7.32 5.17 -31.95
C VAL A 52 -6.50 3.90 -31.94
N LEU A 53 -6.18 3.42 -30.74
CA LEU A 53 -5.50 2.16 -30.51
C LEU A 53 -6.44 1.20 -29.77
N LEU A 54 -6.88 0.14 -30.43
CA LEU A 54 -7.68 -0.92 -29.82
C LEU A 54 -6.75 -1.96 -29.19
N ASN A 55 -6.44 -1.75 -27.93
CA ASN A 55 -5.57 -2.64 -27.17
C ASN A 55 -6.32 -3.92 -26.75
N MET A 56 -5.58 -4.95 -26.30
CA MET A 56 -6.10 -6.26 -25.93
C MET A 56 -6.75 -7.03 -27.10
N SER A 57 -6.28 -6.81 -28.30
CA SER A 57 -6.76 -7.52 -29.50
C SER A 57 -6.55 -9.05 -29.42
N ASP A 58 -5.54 -9.51 -28.69
CA ASP A 58 -5.29 -10.93 -28.39
C ASP A 58 -6.38 -11.53 -27.49
N GLU A 59 -6.90 -10.78 -26.56
CA GLU A 59 -8.00 -11.21 -25.71
C GLU A 59 -9.33 -11.16 -26.46
N ALA A 60 -9.60 -10.11 -27.22
CA ALA A 60 -10.80 -10.02 -28.06
C ALA A 60 -10.93 -11.26 -28.96
N ARG A 61 -9.83 -11.71 -29.59
CA ARG A 61 -9.81 -12.96 -30.38
C ARG A 61 -10.13 -14.19 -29.55
N LYS A 62 -9.64 -14.28 -28.31
CA LYS A 62 -9.96 -15.41 -27.40
C LYS A 62 -11.44 -15.45 -27.04
N TYR A 63 -12.08 -14.29 -26.92
CA TYR A 63 -13.52 -14.16 -26.70
C TYR A 63 -14.36 -14.34 -27.97
N GLY A 64 -13.72 -14.63 -29.11
CA GLY A 64 -14.40 -14.73 -30.39
C GLY A 64 -14.89 -13.41 -30.95
N ILE A 65 -14.45 -12.28 -30.36
CA ILE A 65 -14.78 -10.94 -30.84
C ILE A 65 -13.86 -10.61 -32.02
N THR A 66 -14.45 -10.42 -33.18
CA THR A 66 -13.74 -9.97 -34.37
C THR A 66 -14.05 -8.50 -34.65
N ILE A 67 -13.00 -7.70 -34.78
CA ILE A 67 -13.10 -6.25 -35.05
C ILE A 67 -12.41 -5.97 -36.37
N ASP A 68 -13.17 -5.46 -37.32
CA ASP A 68 -12.65 -4.96 -38.58
C ASP A 68 -12.23 -3.48 -38.39
N SER A 69 -10.94 -3.29 -38.05
CA SER A 69 -10.38 -1.96 -37.83
C SER A 69 -10.37 -1.09 -39.09
N GLY A 70 -10.27 -1.71 -40.27
CA GLY A 70 -10.33 -0.99 -41.55
C GLY A 70 -11.71 -0.38 -41.80
N LYS A 71 -12.75 -1.20 -41.68
CA LYS A 71 -14.14 -0.78 -41.84
C LYS A 71 -14.55 0.23 -40.76
N MET A 72 -14.11 0.02 -39.51
CA MET A 72 -14.34 0.96 -38.42
C MET A 72 -13.66 2.32 -38.70
N SER A 73 -12.43 2.30 -39.21
CA SER A 73 -11.67 3.48 -39.58
C SER A 73 -12.37 4.27 -40.71
N GLU A 74 -12.89 3.56 -41.69
CA GLU A 74 -13.66 4.17 -42.81
C GLU A 74 -14.96 4.82 -42.31
N MET A 75 -15.72 4.13 -41.46
CA MET A 75 -16.98 4.63 -40.90
C MET A 75 -16.82 5.83 -39.98
N LEU A 76 -15.75 5.85 -39.16
CA LEU A 76 -15.49 6.93 -38.20
C LEU A 76 -14.66 8.07 -38.81
N GLY A 77 -13.97 7.83 -39.92
CA GLY A 77 -13.02 8.78 -40.51
C GLY A 77 -11.77 8.99 -39.63
N LEU A 78 -11.43 8.03 -38.77
CA LEU A 78 -10.32 8.12 -37.83
C LEU A 78 -9.36 6.95 -38.06
N PRO A 79 -8.04 7.14 -37.92
CA PRO A 79 -7.07 6.06 -38.00
C PRO A 79 -7.19 5.13 -36.75
N ILE A 80 -7.52 3.85 -36.98
CA ILE A 80 -7.77 2.85 -35.94
C ILE A 80 -6.85 1.65 -36.13
N TYR A 81 -6.11 1.28 -35.07
CA TYR A 81 -5.13 0.18 -35.10
C TYR A 81 -5.41 -0.82 -33.97
N LEU A 82 -5.35 -2.10 -34.34
CA LEU A 82 -5.41 -3.19 -33.36
C LEU A 82 -4.04 -3.38 -32.70
N LEU A 83 -4.00 -3.41 -31.38
CA LEU A 83 -2.79 -3.51 -30.59
C LEU A 83 -2.91 -4.63 -29.55
N SER A 84 -1.80 -5.31 -29.26
CA SER A 84 -1.64 -6.11 -28.04
C SER A 84 -0.41 -5.62 -27.28
N GLY A 85 -0.61 -4.82 -26.25
CA GLY A 85 0.46 -4.32 -25.38
C GLY A 85 1.21 -5.44 -24.67
N LYS A 86 0.57 -6.62 -24.48
CA LYS A 86 1.18 -7.79 -23.86
C LYS A 86 2.24 -8.45 -24.75
N TYR A 87 1.96 -8.56 -26.04
CA TYR A 87 2.80 -9.29 -27.01
C TYR A 87 3.51 -8.36 -28.00
N GLY A 88 3.25 -7.05 -27.96
CA GLY A 88 3.84 -6.07 -28.87
C GLY A 88 3.28 -6.13 -30.29
N ALA A 89 2.21 -6.91 -30.54
CA ALA A 89 1.58 -6.98 -31.83
C ALA A 89 0.92 -5.65 -32.22
N GLY A 90 1.09 -5.19 -33.48
CA GLY A 90 0.52 -3.94 -33.98
C GLY A 90 1.27 -2.66 -33.53
N TYR A 91 2.36 -2.78 -32.75
CA TYR A 91 3.05 -1.61 -32.20
C TYR A 91 3.74 -0.76 -33.27
N GLN A 92 4.34 -1.37 -34.29
CA GLN A 92 5.04 -0.66 -35.36
C GLN A 92 4.06 0.17 -36.21
N ASP A 93 2.91 -0.41 -36.55
CA ASP A 93 1.87 0.28 -37.33
C ASP A 93 1.29 1.46 -36.54
N ALA A 94 1.03 1.26 -35.24
CA ALA A 94 0.58 2.29 -34.33
C ALA A 94 1.59 3.44 -34.22
N LEU A 95 2.89 3.13 -34.08
CA LEU A 95 3.94 4.12 -33.97
C LEU A 95 4.09 4.95 -35.26
N GLN A 96 4.01 4.30 -36.43
CA GLN A 96 4.02 4.98 -37.71
C GLN A 96 2.81 5.92 -37.87
N ALA A 97 1.63 5.47 -37.44
CA ALA A 97 0.42 6.27 -37.48
C ALA A 97 0.52 7.52 -36.61
N VAL A 98 0.99 7.37 -35.37
CA VAL A 98 1.23 8.49 -34.46
C VAL A 98 2.25 9.47 -35.03
N THR A 99 3.35 8.97 -35.57
CA THR A 99 4.39 9.81 -36.19
C THR A 99 3.87 10.57 -37.41
N LYS A 100 3.01 9.93 -38.20
CA LYS A 100 2.37 10.58 -39.36
C LYS A 100 1.38 11.66 -38.93
N ALA A 101 0.56 11.36 -37.89
CA ALA A 101 -0.44 12.30 -37.39
C ALA A 101 0.19 13.56 -36.76
N LEU A 102 1.34 13.41 -36.07
CA LEU A 102 2.07 14.55 -35.50
C LEU A 102 2.72 15.48 -36.57
N ARG A 103 2.95 14.98 -37.78
CA ARG A 103 3.51 15.81 -38.86
C ARG A 103 2.50 16.80 -39.47
N TYR A 104 1.22 16.53 -39.29
CA TYR A 104 0.13 17.34 -39.85
C TYR A 104 -0.88 17.64 -38.71
N PRO A 105 -0.54 18.51 -37.75
CA PRO A 105 -1.47 18.86 -36.69
C PRO A 105 -2.69 19.57 -37.24
N THR A 106 -3.86 19.16 -36.80
CA THR A 106 -5.11 19.85 -37.15
C THR A 106 -5.29 21.04 -36.19
N PRO A 107 -5.71 22.23 -36.66
CA PRO A 107 -5.99 23.35 -35.77
C PRO A 107 -7.15 22.99 -34.84
N GLY A 108 -6.88 22.96 -33.53
CA GLY A 108 -7.89 22.65 -32.53
C GLY A 108 -8.88 23.78 -32.31
N MET A 109 -10.10 23.44 -31.92
CA MET A 109 -11.19 24.37 -31.64
C MET A 109 -11.64 24.27 -30.18
N ALA A 110 -11.03 25.06 -29.31
CA ALA A 110 -11.44 25.17 -27.90
C ALA A 110 -12.82 25.83 -27.71
N GLU A 111 -13.25 26.64 -28.65
CA GLU A 111 -14.47 27.45 -28.52
C GLU A 111 -15.77 26.66 -28.76
N GLN A 112 -15.70 25.51 -29.45
CA GLN A 112 -16.86 24.66 -29.74
C GLN A 112 -17.18 23.62 -28.66
N LEU A 113 -16.35 23.51 -27.62
CA LEU A 113 -16.48 22.48 -26.58
C LEU A 113 -17.80 22.57 -25.79
N ARG A 114 -18.38 23.76 -25.69
CA ARG A 114 -19.61 23.99 -24.91
C ARG A 114 -20.90 23.68 -25.65
N SER A 115 -20.94 23.90 -26.95
CA SER A 115 -22.18 23.78 -27.74
C SER A 115 -22.42 22.39 -28.34
N GLN A 116 -21.35 21.55 -28.44
CA GLN A 116 -21.43 20.27 -29.14
C GLN A 116 -21.66 19.06 -28.19
N LEU A 117 -21.36 19.19 -26.91
CA LEU A 117 -21.58 18.11 -25.94
C LEU A 117 -23.06 17.90 -25.55
N GLU A 118 -23.98 18.71 -26.03
CA GLU A 118 -25.41 18.64 -25.70
C GLU A 118 -26.22 17.67 -26.57
N GLN A 119 -25.61 16.97 -27.55
CA GLN A 119 -26.33 16.10 -28.49
C GLN A 119 -26.05 14.60 -28.28
N ASP A 120 -26.45 14.07 -27.11
CA ASP A 120 -26.24 12.65 -26.75
C ASP A 120 -26.96 11.65 -27.68
N GLU A 121 -28.16 11.95 -28.15
CA GLU A 121 -28.92 11.05 -29.05
C GLU A 121 -28.17 10.72 -30.34
N HIS A 122 -27.35 11.64 -30.84
CA HIS A 122 -26.58 11.41 -32.05
C HIS A 122 -25.41 10.47 -31.84
N ILE A 123 -24.79 10.51 -30.66
CA ILE A 123 -23.67 9.64 -30.26
C ILE A 123 -24.13 8.18 -30.15
N GLU A 124 -25.27 7.94 -29.51
CA GLU A 124 -25.80 6.57 -29.35
C GLU A 124 -26.16 5.95 -30.71
N SER A 125 -26.77 6.71 -31.62
CA SER A 125 -27.14 6.21 -32.95
C SER A 125 -25.93 5.91 -33.84
N GLU A 126 -24.88 6.75 -33.79
CA GLU A 126 -23.61 6.53 -34.50
C GLU A 126 -22.87 5.33 -33.92
N MET A 127 -22.81 5.22 -32.59
CA MET A 127 -22.21 4.08 -31.87
C MET A 127 -22.87 2.76 -32.27
N ALA A 128 -24.20 2.67 -32.21
CA ALA A 128 -24.95 1.49 -32.60
C ALA A 128 -24.70 1.08 -34.06
N ARG A 129 -24.62 2.06 -34.98
CA ARG A 129 -24.32 1.80 -36.38
C ARG A 129 -22.92 1.25 -36.61
N VAL A 130 -21.90 1.83 -35.96
CA VAL A 130 -20.51 1.38 -36.09
C VAL A 130 -20.33 -0.01 -35.50
N LEU A 131 -20.84 -0.26 -34.28
CA LEU A 131 -20.75 -1.56 -33.61
C LEU A 131 -21.41 -2.67 -34.44
N LYS A 132 -22.61 -2.43 -34.98
CA LYS A 132 -23.34 -3.42 -35.79
C LYS A 132 -22.59 -3.84 -37.05
N HIS A 133 -21.80 -2.95 -37.66
CA HIS A 133 -21.17 -3.22 -38.95
C HIS A 133 -19.69 -3.59 -38.85
N ALA A 134 -18.98 -3.15 -37.82
CA ALA A 134 -17.53 -3.33 -37.68
C ALA A 134 -17.13 -4.30 -36.58
N VAL A 135 -18.04 -4.64 -35.65
CA VAL A 135 -17.76 -5.55 -34.53
C VAL A 135 -18.70 -6.74 -34.57
N GLN A 136 -18.15 -7.94 -34.60
CA GLN A 136 -18.93 -9.18 -34.48
C GLN A 136 -18.68 -9.77 -33.08
N VAL A 137 -19.73 -9.80 -32.27
CA VAL A 137 -19.73 -10.44 -30.97
C VAL A 137 -20.48 -11.76 -31.10
N PRO A 138 -19.93 -12.90 -30.66
CA PRO A 138 -20.63 -14.18 -30.74
C PRO A 138 -21.90 -14.14 -29.86
N VAL A 139 -22.99 -14.72 -30.35
CA VAL A 139 -24.30 -14.78 -29.67
C VAL A 139 -24.22 -15.51 -28.32
N GLN A 140 -23.30 -16.46 -28.18
CA GLN A 140 -22.95 -17.09 -26.93
C GLN A 140 -21.44 -17.00 -26.75
N MET A 141 -21.02 -16.22 -25.76
CA MET A 141 -19.61 -16.23 -25.38
C MET A 141 -19.28 -17.62 -24.84
N PRO A 142 -18.18 -18.25 -25.29
CA PRO A 142 -17.78 -19.54 -24.74
C PRO A 142 -17.55 -19.38 -23.22
N GLU A 143 -18.04 -20.36 -22.40
CA GLU A 143 -17.74 -20.38 -20.96
C GLU A 143 -16.23 -20.35 -20.76
N HIS A 144 -15.72 -19.26 -20.26
CA HIS A 144 -14.29 -19.09 -20.02
C HIS A 144 -13.88 -19.65 -18.68
N LEU A 145 -12.60 -19.96 -18.57
CA LEU A 145 -11.99 -20.36 -17.32
C LEU A 145 -12.32 -19.38 -16.19
N THR A 146 -12.45 -18.09 -16.52
CA THR A 146 -12.86 -17.02 -15.60
C THR A 146 -14.22 -17.30 -14.98
N ASP A 147 -15.24 -17.65 -15.76
CA ASP A 147 -16.60 -17.88 -15.26
C ASP A 147 -16.67 -19.12 -14.35
N LYS A 148 -15.89 -20.15 -14.68
CA LYS A 148 -15.76 -21.35 -13.85
C LYS A 148 -15.07 -21.06 -12.52
N LEU A 149 -14.00 -20.28 -12.56
CA LEU A 149 -13.29 -19.87 -11.37
C LEU A 149 -14.14 -18.92 -10.51
N ASP A 150 -14.85 -17.97 -11.12
CA ASP A 150 -15.70 -17.01 -10.41
C ASP A 150 -16.86 -17.69 -9.69
N ARG A 151 -17.40 -18.78 -10.23
CA ARG A 151 -18.44 -19.60 -9.56
C ARG A 151 -17.97 -20.15 -8.21
N VAL A 152 -16.66 -20.42 -8.07
CA VAL A 152 -16.05 -20.90 -6.82
C VAL A 152 -15.53 -19.74 -5.99
N MET A 153 -14.82 -18.80 -6.60
CA MET A 153 -14.16 -17.69 -5.91
C MET A 153 -15.13 -16.65 -5.35
N LEU A 154 -16.27 -16.43 -6.02
CA LEU A 154 -17.33 -15.51 -5.58
C LEU A 154 -18.47 -16.21 -4.85
N HIS A 155 -18.32 -17.49 -4.50
CA HIS A 155 -19.36 -18.23 -3.78
C HIS A 155 -19.60 -17.60 -2.39
N PRO A 156 -20.85 -17.36 -1.97
CA PRO A 156 -21.17 -16.62 -0.73
C PRO A 156 -20.52 -17.19 0.54
N TRP A 157 -20.33 -18.51 0.62
CA TRP A 157 -19.76 -19.18 1.78
C TRP A 157 -18.29 -19.60 1.59
N LEU A 158 -17.87 -19.94 0.36
CA LEU A 158 -16.52 -20.42 0.07
C LEU A 158 -15.57 -19.28 -0.32
N GLY A 159 -16.06 -18.19 -0.88
CA GLY A 159 -15.22 -17.09 -1.36
C GLY A 159 -14.35 -16.50 -0.27
N LEU A 160 -14.89 -16.29 0.92
CA LEU A 160 -14.16 -15.70 2.04
C LEU A 160 -13.08 -16.64 2.61
N PRO A 161 -13.34 -17.92 2.91
CA PRO A 161 -12.30 -18.89 3.27
C PRO A 161 -11.20 -19.05 2.22
N ILE A 162 -11.57 -19.11 0.94
CA ILE A 162 -10.60 -19.21 -0.17
C ILE A 162 -9.72 -17.94 -0.20
N PHE A 163 -10.32 -16.77 -0.02
CA PHE A 163 -9.60 -15.51 0.03
C PHE A 163 -8.55 -15.51 1.16
N PHE A 164 -8.93 -15.86 2.39
CA PHE A 164 -7.99 -15.97 3.50
C PHE A 164 -6.93 -17.04 3.26
N GLY A 165 -7.29 -18.15 2.62
CA GLY A 165 -6.35 -19.19 2.22
C GLY A 165 -5.29 -18.70 1.22
N ILE A 166 -5.70 -17.97 0.18
CA ILE A 166 -4.78 -17.39 -0.82
C ILE A 166 -3.87 -16.35 -0.16
N MET A 167 -4.42 -15.48 0.69
CA MET A 167 -3.61 -14.49 1.43
C MET A 167 -2.61 -15.15 2.37
N TYR A 168 -3.03 -16.20 3.08
CA TYR A 168 -2.13 -16.99 3.93
C TYR A 168 -0.98 -17.60 3.13
N LEU A 169 -1.27 -18.24 1.99
CA LEU A 169 -0.25 -18.84 1.13
C LEU A 169 0.70 -17.78 0.56
N LEU A 170 0.17 -16.61 0.21
CA LEU A 170 0.97 -15.48 -0.27
C LEU A 170 1.95 -15.01 0.82
N PHE A 171 1.46 -14.74 2.03
CA PHE A 171 2.33 -14.33 3.12
C PHE A 171 3.32 -15.42 3.52
N GLN A 172 2.87 -16.69 3.58
CA GLN A 172 3.75 -17.82 3.84
C GLN A 172 4.88 -17.92 2.80
N GLY A 173 4.56 -17.73 1.51
CA GLY A 173 5.55 -17.71 0.43
C GLY A 173 6.57 -16.55 0.58
N ILE A 174 6.09 -15.35 0.91
CA ILE A 174 6.95 -14.18 1.14
C ILE A 174 7.93 -14.44 2.29
N PHE A 175 7.44 -14.97 3.42
CA PHE A 175 8.29 -15.21 4.59
C PHE A 175 9.21 -16.42 4.39
N LEU A 176 8.72 -17.51 3.82
CA LEU A 176 9.52 -18.72 3.58
C LEU A 176 10.73 -18.45 2.66
N LEU A 177 10.54 -17.63 1.63
CA LEU A 177 11.61 -17.26 0.71
C LEU A 177 12.41 -16.03 1.20
N GLY A 178 11.73 -15.12 1.89
CA GLY A 178 12.33 -13.85 2.31
C GLY A 178 13.24 -13.97 3.51
N GLN A 179 12.89 -14.77 4.52
CA GLN A 179 13.71 -14.92 5.73
C GLN A 179 15.12 -15.46 5.47
N PRO A 180 15.33 -16.53 4.68
CA PRO A 180 16.68 -16.98 4.36
C PRO A 180 17.51 -15.93 3.59
N LEU A 181 16.87 -15.21 2.66
CA LEU A 181 17.53 -14.15 1.90
C LEU A 181 17.90 -12.96 2.81
N GLN A 182 17.00 -12.58 3.70
CA GLN A 182 17.26 -11.55 4.71
C GLN A 182 18.40 -11.95 5.63
N GLY A 183 18.41 -13.19 6.14
CA GLY A 183 19.47 -13.74 6.97
C GLY A 183 20.83 -13.72 6.26
N GLY A 184 20.89 -14.18 5.02
CA GLY A 184 22.12 -14.16 4.22
C GLY A 184 22.66 -12.75 3.96
N VAL A 185 21.79 -11.77 3.69
CA VAL A 185 22.19 -10.36 3.58
C VAL A 185 22.70 -9.81 4.91
N ALA A 186 22.01 -10.11 6.02
CA ALA A 186 22.42 -9.68 7.35
C ALA A 186 23.76 -10.26 7.76
N GLU A 187 24.00 -11.55 7.49
CA GLU A 187 25.31 -12.20 7.72
C GLU A 187 26.42 -11.58 6.86
N ALA A 188 26.18 -11.35 5.59
CA ALA A 188 27.16 -10.72 4.70
C ALA A 188 27.53 -9.32 5.19
N LEU A 189 26.54 -8.53 5.64
CA LEU A 189 26.77 -7.21 6.21
C LEU A 189 27.51 -7.28 7.55
N SER A 190 27.16 -8.20 8.43
CA SER A 190 27.87 -8.40 9.70
C SER A 190 29.32 -8.80 9.47
N TRP A 191 29.58 -9.71 8.54
CA TRP A 191 30.92 -10.09 8.12
C TRP A 191 31.73 -8.90 7.59
N LEU A 192 31.11 -8.07 6.73
CA LEU A 192 31.74 -6.84 6.18
C LEU A 192 32.10 -5.86 7.30
N ARG A 193 31.20 -5.70 8.29
CA ARG A 193 31.44 -4.87 9.47
C ARG A 193 32.69 -5.31 10.22
N VAL A 194 32.76 -6.60 10.61
CA VAL A 194 33.83 -7.14 11.45
C VAL A 194 35.16 -7.18 10.71
N THR A 195 35.18 -7.61 9.44
CA THR A 195 36.42 -7.84 8.69
C THR A 195 37.02 -6.57 8.09
N ALA A 196 36.20 -5.62 7.65
CA ALA A 196 36.68 -4.46 6.93
C ALA A 196 36.49 -3.14 7.69
N LEU A 197 35.29 -2.90 8.24
CA LEU A 197 34.94 -1.57 8.77
C LEU A 197 35.51 -1.36 10.17
N GLU A 198 35.44 -2.35 11.07
CA GLU A 198 36.03 -2.24 12.41
C GLU A 198 37.53 -2.03 12.35
N ALA A 199 38.23 -2.72 11.43
CA ALA A 199 39.66 -2.53 11.19
C ALA A 199 39.99 -1.13 10.63
N ALA A 200 39.14 -0.61 9.73
CA ALA A 200 39.33 0.71 9.14
C ALA A 200 39.15 1.87 10.14
N VAL A 201 38.32 1.67 11.17
CA VAL A 201 37.97 2.69 12.17
C VAL A 201 38.69 2.47 13.49
N ALA A 202 39.54 1.45 13.64
CA ALA A 202 40.25 1.09 14.87
C ALA A 202 41.13 2.22 15.45
N GLY A 203 41.57 3.16 14.60
CA GLY A 203 42.34 4.35 15.04
C GLY A 203 41.50 5.61 15.34
N ALA A 204 40.19 5.56 15.17
CA ALA A 204 39.32 6.70 15.39
C ALA A 204 38.90 6.84 16.88
N PRO A 205 38.54 8.06 17.33
CA PRO A 205 37.94 8.23 18.66
C PRO A 205 36.68 7.38 18.82
N SER A 206 36.44 6.85 20.04
CA SER A 206 35.31 5.93 20.32
C SER A 206 33.94 6.45 19.93
N TRP A 207 33.71 7.76 20.11
CA TRP A 207 32.47 8.39 19.69
C TRP A 207 32.28 8.39 18.15
N LEU A 208 33.38 8.58 17.40
CA LEU A 208 33.31 8.59 15.94
C LEU A 208 33.16 7.17 15.38
N SER A 209 33.86 6.20 15.93
CA SER A 209 33.71 4.79 15.56
C SER A 209 32.30 4.30 15.85
N GLY A 210 31.73 4.63 17.00
CA GLY A 210 30.35 4.31 17.35
C GLY A 210 29.34 4.97 16.38
N LEU A 211 29.48 6.25 16.07
CA LEU A 211 28.60 6.93 15.11
C LEU A 211 28.64 6.28 13.71
N LEU A 212 29.84 5.97 13.23
CA LEU A 212 30.01 5.36 11.90
C LEU A 212 29.51 3.93 11.84
N LEU A 213 29.84 3.11 12.85
CA LEU A 213 29.50 1.68 12.86
C LEU A 213 28.07 1.44 13.38
N ASP A 214 27.73 2.00 14.53
CA ASP A 214 26.45 1.71 15.21
C ASP A 214 25.33 2.66 14.78
N GLY A 215 25.64 3.88 14.37
CA GLY A 215 24.69 4.83 13.81
C GLY A 215 24.48 4.60 12.30
N ILE A 216 25.47 4.99 11.48
CA ILE A 216 25.30 5.06 10.02
C ILE A 216 25.28 3.66 9.40
N TYR A 217 26.31 2.85 9.68
CA TYR A 217 26.40 1.52 9.06
C TYR A 217 25.24 0.62 9.46
N ASN A 218 24.90 0.53 10.73
CA ASN A 218 23.76 -0.27 11.19
C ASN A 218 22.42 0.23 10.60
N GLY A 219 22.26 1.54 10.41
CA GLY A 219 21.11 2.10 9.70
C GLY A 219 21.01 1.61 8.26
N VAL A 220 22.11 1.66 7.52
CA VAL A 220 22.19 1.15 6.14
C VAL A 220 21.98 -0.36 6.11
N ALA A 221 22.64 -1.09 7.01
CA ALA A 221 22.54 -2.56 7.10
C ALA A 221 21.11 -3.02 7.38
N THR A 222 20.42 -2.34 8.30
CA THR A 222 19.01 -2.62 8.60
C THR A 222 18.15 -2.47 7.36
N VAL A 223 18.26 -1.36 6.62
CA VAL A 223 17.50 -1.16 5.38
C VAL A 223 17.83 -2.24 4.36
N ALA A 224 19.13 -2.50 4.15
CA ALA A 224 19.58 -3.48 3.16
C ALA A 224 19.10 -4.92 3.47
N ALA A 225 19.08 -5.29 4.75
CA ALA A 225 18.57 -6.59 5.18
C ALA A 225 17.05 -6.77 4.90
N PHE A 226 16.27 -5.69 4.90
CA PHE A 226 14.84 -5.76 4.58
C PHE A 226 14.52 -5.76 3.08
N VAL A 227 15.46 -5.35 2.22
CA VAL A 227 15.23 -5.27 0.76
C VAL A 227 14.70 -6.57 0.17
N PRO A 228 15.24 -7.77 0.46
CA PRO A 228 14.75 -9.02 -0.13
C PRO A 228 13.26 -9.29 0.17
N ILE A 229 12.84 -9.09 1.41
CA ILE A 229 11.43 -9.29 1.80
C ILE A 229 10.53 -8.28 1.08
N ILE A 230 10.96 -7.03 0.97
CA ILE A 230 10.22 -5.97 0.29
C ILE A 230 10.07 -6.27 -1.20
N VAL A 231 11.15 -6.72 -1.85
CA VAL A 231 11.13 -7.13 -3.27
C VAL A 231 10.14 -8.26 -3.48
N LEU A 232 10.19 -9.30 -2.67
CA LEU A 232 9.26 -10.43 -2.74
C LEU A 232 7.82 -9.98 -2.49
N PHE A 233 7.61 -9.14 -1.48
CA PHE A 233 6.28 -8.61 -1.19
C PHE A 233 5.67 -7.88 -2.39
N PHE A 234 6.39 -6.95 -3.00
CA PHE A 234 5.90 -6.23 -4.17
C PHE A 234 5.72 -7.14 -5.39
N LEU A 235 6.60 -8.13 -5.58
CA LEU A 235 6.50 -9.09 -6.66
C LEU A 235 5.24 -9.96 -6.55
N PHE A 236 5.00 -10.55 -5.37
CA PHE A 236 3.81 -11.35 -5.12
C PHE A 236 2.54 -10.51 -5.16
N MET A 237 2.61 -9.28 -4.67
CA MET A 237 1.47 -8.37 -4.70
C MET A 237 1.10 -7.95 -6.12
N ALA A 238 2.09 -7.62 -6.95
CA ALA A 238 1.87 -7.36 -8.37
C ALA A 238 1.25 -8.57 -9.09
N MET A 239 1.67 -9.79 -8.73
CA MET A 239 1.08 -11.01 -9.27
C MET A 239 -0.42 -11.13 -8.94
N VAL A 240 -0.80 -10.89 -7.69
CA VAL A 240 -2.20 -10.99 -7.24
C VAL A 240 -3.05 -9.87 -7.86
N GLU A 241 -2.52 -8.65 -7.92
CA GLU A 241 -3.21 -7.52 -8.51
C GLU A 241 -3.44 -7.69 -10.01
N ASP A 242 -2.38 -8.02 -10.75
CA ASP A 242 -2.44 -8.20 -12.20
C ASP A 242 -3.24 -9.45 -12.61
N SER A 243 -3.37 -10.44 -11.72
CA SER A 243 -4.22 -11.61 -11.96
C SER A 243 -5.72 -11.29 -12.03
N GLY A 244 -6.15 -10.13 -11.52
CA GLY A 244 -7.55 -9.74 -11.38
C GLY A 244 -8.25 -10.34 -10.15
N TYR A 245 -7.53 -11.09 -9.31
CA TYR A 245 -8.08 -11.69 -8.08
C TYR A 245 -8.45 -10.63 -7.04
N LEU A 246 -7.67 -9.54 -6.97
CA LEU A 246 -7.88 -8.45 -6.01
C LEU A 246 -9.26 -7.79 -6.17
N SER A 247 -9.74 -7.65 -7.40
CA SER A 247 -11.07 -7.10 -7.69
C SER A 247 -12.19 -8.01 -7.14
N ARG A 248 -12.01 -9.34 -7.18
CA ARG A 248 -12.98 -10.29 -6.61
C ARG A 248 -13.00 -10.24 -5.09
N ALA A 249 -11.82 -10.15 -4.48
CA ALA A 249 -11.70 -9.96 -3.04
C ALA A 249 -12.40 -8.67 -2.58
N ALA A 250 -12.20 -7.58 -3.31
CA ALA A 250 -12.89 -6.32 -3.06
C ALA A 250 -14.41 -6.47 -3.17
N PHE A 251 -14.89 -7.14 -4.21
CA PHE A 251 -16.33 -7.39 -4.41
C PHE A 251 -16.96 -8.20 -3.26
N LEU A 252 -16.29 -9.27 -2.80
CA LEU A 252 -16.78 -10.10 -1.70
C LEU A 252 -16.98 -9.31 -0.40
N MET A 253 -16.11 -8.35 -0.14
CA MET A 253 -16.09 -7.58 1.11
C MET A 253 -16.86 -6.26 1.04
N ASP A 254 -17.31 -5.86 -0.14
CA ASP A 254 -17.89 -4.55 -0.35
C ASP A 254 -19.12 -4.29 0.53
N ALA A 255 -20.05 -5.23 0.62
CA ALA A 255 -21.25 -5.10 1.43
C ALA A 255 -20.94 -4.90 2.94
N LEU A 256 -19.85 -5.49 3.44
CA LEU A 256 -19.40 -5.31 4.82
C LEU A 256 -18.73 -3.94 5.00
N MET A 257 -17.86 -3.57 4.07
CA MET A 257 -17.12 -2.32 4.10
C MET A 257 -18.02 -1.11 3.94
N ALA A 258 -19.07 -1.20 3.12
CA ALA A 258 -20.06 -0.13 2.93
C ALA A 258 -20.72 0.29 4.25
N LYS A 259 -20.98 -0.64 5.18
CA LYS A 259 -21.50 -0.32 6.53
C LYS A 259 -20.54 0.53 7.35
N MET A 260 -19.24 0.46 7.05
CA MET A 260 -18.18 1.22 7.70
C MET A 260 -17.85 2.53 6.97
N GLY A 261 -18.51 2.83 5.85
CA GLY A 261 -18.20 3.98 5.00
C GLY A 261 -16.94 3.79 4.12
N LEU A 262 -16.54 2.54 3.95
CA LEU A 262 -15.44 2.11 3.09
C LEU A 262 -16.00 1.33 1.89
N ASP A 263 -15.20 1.16 0.86
CA ASP A 263 -15.50 0.23 -0.24
C ASP A 263 -14.69 -1.07 -0.12
N GLY A 264 -14.98 -2.06 -0.95
CA GLY A 264 -14.28 -3.32 -0.94
C GLY A 264 -12.78 -3.19 -1.25
N ARG A 265 -12.36 -2.16 -2.00
CA ARG A 265 -10.94 -1.87 -2.24
C ARG A 265 -10.24 -1.45 -0.95
N GLY A 266 -10.93 -0.69 -0.09
CA GLY A 266 -10.45 -0.33 1.24
C GLY A 266 -10.10 -1.54 2.09
N PHE A 267 -10.92 -2.61 2.04
CA PHE A 267 -10.62 -3.87 2.72
C PHE A 267 -9.33 -4.52 2.22
N VAL A 268 -9.14 -4.54 0.90
CA VAL A 268 -7.91 -5.08 0.32
C VAL A 268 -6.68 -4.30 0.78
N MET A 269 -6.76 -2.98 0.82
CA MET A 269 -5.68 -2.14 1.33
C MET A 269 -5.40 -2.39 2.81
N LEU A 270 -6.44 -2.58 3.63
CA LEU A 270 -6.29 -2.95 5.04
C LEU A 270 -5.56 -4.28 5.20
N LEU A 271 -5.89 -5.28 4.39
CA LEU A 271 -5.20 -6.58 4.41
C LEU A 271 -3.73 -6.47 3.99
N MET A 272 -3.43 -5.66 2.96
CA MET A 272 -2.04 -5.35 2.62
C MET A 272 -1.30 -4.73 3.81
N GLY A 273 -1.99 -3.94 4.63
CA GLY A 273 -1.46 -3.35 5.86
C GLY A 273 -0.96 -4.37 6.88
N PHE A 274 -1.51 -5.59 6.92
CA PHE A 274 -0.96 -6.68 7.77
C PHE A 274 0.43 -7.15 7.32
N GLY A 275 0.76 -6.99 6.06
CA GLY A 275 2.15 -7.16 5.61
C GLY A 275 2.98 -5.91 5.89
N CYS A 276 2.61 -4.79 5.28
CA CYS A 276 3.28 -3.50 5.43
C CYS A 276 2.32 -2.33 5.12
N ASN A 277 2.26 -1.34 6.00
CA ASN A 277 1.39 -0.17 5.85
C ASN A 277 1.82 0.74 4.68
N VAL A 278 3.09 0.75 4.30
CA VAL A 278 3.60 1.60 3.21
C VAL A 278 2.97 1.26 1.87
N PRO A 279 3.08 0.01 1.36
CA PRO A 279 2.41 -0.35 0.11
C PRO A 279 0.88 -0.28 0.21
N ALA A 280 0.30 -0.56 1.38
CA ALA A 280 -1.13 -0.40 1.60
C ALA A 280 -1.60 1.04 1.38
N LEU A 281 -0.86 2.02 1.91
CA LEU A 281 -1.14 3.45 1.67
C LEU A 281 -0.95 3.84 0.21
N MET A 282 0.11 3.37 -0.44
CA MET A 282 0.35 3.62 -1.87
C MET A 282 -0.77 3.03 -2.73
N GLY A 283 -1.24 1.83 -2.39
CA GLY A 283 -2.35 1.16 -3.06
C GLY A 283 -3.68 1.92 -2.99
N THR A 284 -3.86 2.84 -2.04
CA THR A 284 -5.10 3.66 -1.95
C THR A 284 -5.33 4.54 -3.17
N ARG A 285 -4.33 4.70 -4.06
CA ARG A 285 -4.44 5.42 -5.34
C ARG A 285 -5.47 4.82 -6.29
N VAL A 286 -5.82 3.53 -6.13
CA VAL A 286 -6.85 2.87 -6.94
C VAL A 286 -8.28 3.29 -6.55
N MET A 287 -8.43 4.03 -5.46
CA MET A 287 -9.72 4.52 -4.99
C MET A 287 -10.07 5.82 -5.73
N ARG A 288 -11.28 5.89 -6.28
CA ARG A 288 -11.76 7.05 -7.06
C ARG A 288 -12.06 8.24 -6.15
N SER A 289 -12.84 8.01 -5.09
CA SER A 289 -13.23 9.07 -4.17
C SER A 289 -12.09 9.46 -3.23
N ARG A 290 -11.75 10.75 -3.20
CA ARG A 290 -10.79 11.32 -2.26
C ARG A 290 -11.20 11.11 -0.81
N SER A 291 -12.48 11.23 -0.51
CA SER A 291 -13.02 11.05 0.85
C SER A 291 -12.82 9.62 1.35
N MET A 292 -13.19 8.61 0.55
CA MET A 292 -12.97 7.20 0.87
C MET A 292 -11.48 6.86 0.98
N ARG A 293 -10.66 7.41 0.09
CA ARG A 293 -9.21 7.26 0.14
C ARG A 293 -8.63 7.77 1.45
N LEU A 294 -9.03 8.97 1.90
CA LEU A 294 -8.60 9.52 3.18
C LEU A 294 -9.08 8.67 4.36
N LEU A 295 -10.34 8.22 4.37
CA LEU A 295 -10.83 7.33 5.43
C LEU A 295 -10.04 6.01 5.48
N THR A 296 -9.77 5.40 4.34
CA THR A 296 -8.95 4.18 4.26
C THR A 296 -7.53 4.42 4.76
N MET A 297 -6.90 5.54 4.38
CA MET A 297 -5.58 5.92 4.87
C MET A 297 -5.55 6.19 6.38
N LEU A 298 -6.65 6.64 6.98
CA LEU A 298 -6.79 6.82 8.43
C LEU A 298 -6.83 5.48 9.18
N VAL A 299 -7.39 4.44 8.55
CA VAL A 299 -7.63 3.12 9.17
C VAL A 299 -6.47 2.14 8.95
N ILE A 300 -5.78 2.20 7.80
CA ILE A 300 -4.64 1.32 7.48
C ILE A 300 -3.59 1.22 8.61
N PRO A 301 -3.17 2.31 9.29
CA PRO A 301 -2.14 2.22 10.34
C PRO A 301 -2.48 1.31 11.53
N PHE A 302 -3.73 0.95 11.71
CA PHE A 302 -4.14 0.01 12.77
C PHE A 302 -3.90 -1.45 12.40
N SER A 303 -3.64 -1.77 11.12
CA SER A 303 -3.26 -3.13 10.72
C SER A 303 -1.97 -3.57 11.39
N LEU A 304 -1.98 -4.79 11.92
CA LEU A 304 -0.85 -5.39 12.62
C LEU A 304 0.20 -5.84 11.60
N CYS A 305 1.15 -4.96 11.25
CA CYS A 305 2.20 -5.28 10.28
C CYS A 305 3.23 -6.28 10.84
N SER A 306 3.99 -6.91 9.94
CA SER A 306 4.98 -7.94 10.28
C SER A 306 6.03 -7.49 11.31
N ALA A 307 6.47 -6.23 11.25
CA ALA A 307 7.42 -5.67 12.20
C ALA A 307 6.85 -5.57 13.64
N ARG A 308 5.56 -5.16 13.76
CA ARG A 308 4.87 -5.20 15.07
C ARG A 308 4.69 -6.62 15.57
N LEU A 309 4.36 -7.55 14.69
CA LEU A 309 4.18 -8.95 15.05
C LEU A 309 5.46 -9.54 15.65
N GLN A 310 6.64 -9.25 15.11
CA GLN A 310 7.92 -9.70 15.67
C GLN A 310 8.11 -9.21 17.11
N VAL A 311 7.81 -7.93 17.39
CA VAL A 311 7.87 -7.38 18.75
C VAL A 311 6.89 -8.10 19.68
N PHE A 312 5.67 -8.37 19.22
CA PHE A 312 4.66 -9.05 20.03
C PHE A 312 5.01 -10.51 20.30
N VAL A 313 5.53 -11.21 19.31
CA VAL A 313 6.02 -12.59 19.49
C VAL A 313 7.14 -12.62 20.53
N PHE A 314 8.11 -11.70 20.44
CA PHE A 314 9.21 -11.62 21.40
C PHE A 314 8.73 -11.35 22.83
N ILE A 315 7.88 -10.32 23.03
CA ILE A 315 7.35 -9.98 24.36
C ILE A 315 6.45 -11.10 24.91
N THR A 316 5.64 -11.69 24.05
CA THR A 316 4.75 -12.79 24.45
C THR A 316 5.55 -14.02 24.86
N ALA A 317 6.62 -14.35 24.15
CA ALA A 317 7.51 -15.46 24.52
C ALA A 317 8.28 -15.21 25.84
N ALA A 318 8.57 -13.93 26.14
CA ALA A 318 9.28 -13.55 27.38
C ALA A 318 8.41 -13.60 28.63
N LEU A 319 7.12 -13.21 28.52
CA LEU A 319 6.27 -12.98 29.71
C LEU A 319 5.06 -13.91 29.85
N PHE A 320 4.68 -14.61 28.79
CA PHE A 320 3.50 -15.47 28.81
C PHE A 320 3.89 -16.94 28.63
N SER A 321 3.18 -17.82 29.30
CA SER A 321 3.41 -19.27 29.14
C SER A 321 3.11 -19.69 27.67
N PRO A 322 3.79 -20.72 27.14
CA PRO A 322 3.57 -21.22 25.78
C PRO A 322 2.12 -21.58 25.46
N GLN A 323 1.33 -21.93 26.48
CA GLN A 323 -0.08 -22.27 26.35
C GLN A 323 -0.96 -21.04 26.09
N HIS A 324 -0.62 -19.88 26.69
CA HIS A 324 -1.38 -18.64 26.55
C HIS A 324 -0.88 -17.72 25.41
N ALA A 325 0.35 -17.92 24.94
CA ALA A 325 0.96 -17.10 23.91
C ALA A 325 0.11 -16.98 22.63
N PRO A 326 -0.48 -18.06 22.07
CA PRO A 326 -1.35 -17.94 20.88
C PRO A 326 -2.61 -17.10 21.14
N LEU A 327 -3.19 -17.24 22.35
CA LEU A 327 -4.39 -16.48 22.71
C LEU A 327 -4.11 -14.98 22.83
N VAL A 328 -2.96 -14.62 23.42
CA VAL A 328 -2.50 -13.23 23.52
C VAL A 328 -2.30 -12.62 22.15
N LEU A 329 -1.60 -13.30 21.25
CA LEU A 329 -1.39 -12.83 19.89
C LEU A 329 -2.73 -12.70 19.12
N PHE A 330 -3.62 -13.68 19.25
CA PHE A 330 -4.93 -13.63 18.63
C PHE A 330 -5.77 -12.46 19.14
N SER A 331 -5.74 -12.18 20.44
CA SER A 331 -6.44 -11.03 21.01
C SER A 331 -5.95 -9.69 20.45
N LEU A 332 -4.63 -9.55 20.19
CA LEU A 332 -4.06 -8.36 19.56
C LEU A 332 -4.56 -8.18 18.12
N TYR A 333 -4.73 -9.27 17.34
CA TYR A 333 -5.39 -9.19 16.04
C TYR A 333 -6.83 -8.68 16.14
N LEU A 334 -7.59 -9.18 17.11
CA LEU A 334 -8.96 -8.72 17.34
C LEU A 334 -9.00 -7.23 17.72
N PHE A 335 -8.10 -6.76 18.58
CA PHE A 335 -7.96 -5.34 18.92
C PHE A 335 -7.57 -4.48 17.72
N SER A 336 -6.71 -4.98 16.83
CA SER A 336 -6.35 -4.32 15.57
C SER A 336 -7.61 -4.07 14.71
N PHE A 337 -8.41 -5.10 14.49
CA PHE A 337 -9.68 -4.97 13.77
C PHE A 337 -10.67 -4.04 14.49
N ALA A 338 -10.80 -4.17 15.80
CA ALA A 338 -11.69 -3.34 16.58
C ALA A 338 -11.32 -1.84 16.50
N ALA A 339 -10.04 -1.50 16.60
CA ALA A 339 -9.55 -0.13 16.45
C ALA A 339 -9.80 0.42 15.05
N ALA A 340 -9.59 -0.41 14.01
CA ALA A 340 -9.87 -0.09 12.62
C ALA A 340 -11.37 0.20 12.40
N ILE A 341 -12.23 -0.70 12.85
CA ILE A 341 -13.70 -0.57 12.75
C ILE A 341 -14.20 0.65 13.53
N LEU A 342 -13.76 0.82 14.77
CA LEU A 342 -14.12 1.97 15.59
C LEU A 342 -13.78 3.29 14.91
N THR A 343 -12.56 3.39 14.38
CA THR A 343 -12.10 4.59 13.67
C THR A 343 -12.93 4.84 12.41
N ALA A 344 -13.18 3.82 11.60
CA ALA A 344 -14.00 3.95 10.41
C ALA A 344 -15.42 4.43 10.75
N LEU A 345 -16.07 3.83 11.74
CA LEU A 345 -17.43 4.21 12.16
C LEU A 345 -17.52 5.64 12.71
N LEU A 346 -16.51 6.07 13.50
CA LEU A 346 -16.47 7.43 14.06
C LEU A 346 -16.32 8.50 12.97
N PHE A 347 -15.51 8.22 11.94
CA PHE A 347 -15.19 9.21 10.92
C PHE A 347 -15.94 9.05 9.60
N ARG A 348 -16.76 7.99 9.41
CA ARG A 348 -17.52 7.76 8.18
C ARG A 348 -18.35 8.98 7.75
N ASN A 349 -18.97 9.68 8.71
CA ASN A 349 -19.83 10.84 8.41
C ASN A 349 -19.03 12.07 7.94
N LYS A 350 -17.74 12.15 8.30
CA LYS A 350 -16.84 13.23 7.87
C LYS A 350 -16.27 13.00 6.47
N PHE A 351 -16.19 11.74 6.05
CA PHE A 351 -15.59 11.32 4.78
C PHE A 351 -16.62 10.64 3.87
N GLN A 352 -17.83 11.19 3.80
CA GLN A 352 -18.87 10.65 2.92
C GLN A 352 -18.49 10.80 1.46
N SER A 353 -18.83 9.79 0.65
CA SER A 353 -18.78 9.84 -0.80
C SER A 353 -20.17 9.52 -1.35
N SER A 354 -20.59 10.31 -2.33
CA SER A 354 -21.83 10.08 -3.08
C SER A 354 -21.62 9.23 -4.32
N GLU A 355 -20.38 8.84 -4.62
CA GLU A 355 -20.08 8.07 -5.82
C GLU A 355 -20.55 6.62 -5.67
N PRO A 356 -21.33 6.08 -6.61
CA PRO A 356 -21.73 4.69 -6.60
C PRO A 356 -20.50 3.79 -6.81
N PHE A 357 -20.39 2.73 -6.01
CA PHE A 357 -19.36 1.73 -6.19
C PHE A 357 -19.66 0.89 -7.44
N VAL A 358 -18.94 1.16 -8.52
CA VAL A 358 -18.96 0.34 -9.73
C VAL A 358 -17.62 -0.37 -9.84
N LEU A 359 -17.62 -1.68 -9.61
CA LEU A 359 -16.45 -2.52 -9.74
C LEU A 359 -16.55 -3.37 -11.00
N GLU A 360 -15.64 -3.17 -11.93
CA GLU A 360 -15.46 -4.08 -13.05
C GLU A 360 -14.60 -5.26 -12.62
N LEU A 361 -15.07 -6.48 -12.89
CA LEU A 361 -14.31 -7.70 -12.65
C LEU A 361 -13.54 -8.05 -13.94
N PRO A 362 -12.24 -7.69 -14.04
CA PRO A 362 -11.46 -8.04 -15.21
C PRO A 362 -11.30 -9.56 -15.30
N PRO A 363 -11.17 -10.16 -16.49
CA PRO A 363 -10.90 -11.59 -16.62
C PRO A 363 -9.59 -11.95 -15.91
N TYR A 364 -9.49 -13.21 -15.41
CA TYR A 364 -8.24 -13.69 -14.84
C TYR A 364 -7.14 -13.72 -15.90
N ARG A 365 -5.99 -13.12 -15.52
CA ARG A 365 -4.82 -13.02 -16.39
C ARG A 365 -3.58 -13.44 -15.62
N PHE A 366 -2.73 -14.23 -16.24
CA PHE A 366 -1.41 -14.46 -15.70
C PHE A 366 -0.46 -13.37 -16.22
N PRO A 367 0.11 -12.55 -15.32
CA PRO A 367 1.07 -11.53 -15.73
C PRO A 367 2.32 -12.20 -16.31
N THR A 368 2.96 -11.54 -17.28
CA THR A 368 4.25 -12.02 -17.77
C THR A 368 5.34 -11.71 -16.74
N LEU A 369 6.34 -12.60 -16.62
CA LEU A 369 7.45 -12.41 -15.69
C LEU A 369 8.13 -11.04 -15.86
N ARG A 370 8.28 -10.59 -17.11
CA ARG A 370 8.84 -9.27 -17.43
C ARG A 370 8.01 -8.13 -16.83
N GLN A 371 6.68 -8.19 -16.94
CA GLN A 371 5.78 -7.16 -16.37
C GLN A 371 5.84 -7.16 -14.85
N MET A 372 5.82 -8.35 -14.23
CA MET A 372 5.95 -8.49 -12.78
C MET A 372 7.26 -7.89 -12.26
N LEU A 373 8.39 -8.22 -12.90
CA LEU A 373 9.71 -7.71 -12.51
C LEU A 373 9.82 -6.19 -12.70
N LEU A 374 9.32 -5.66 -13.81
CA LEU A 374 9.34 -4.21 -14.07
C LEU A 374 8.49 -3.46 -13.06
N ARG A 375 7.27 -3.92 -12.80
CA ARG A 375 6.36 -3.29 -11.85
C ARG A 375 6.90 -3.39 -10.41
N GLY A 376 7.32 -4.60 -10.02
CA GLY A 376 7.95 -4.82 -8.71
C GLY A 376 9.18 -3.92 -8.50
N TRP A 377 10.02 -3.77 -9.52
CA TRP A 377 11.20 -2.90 -9.45
C TRP A 377 10.84 -1.41 -9.30
N ILE A 378 9.82 -0.94 -10.01
CA ILE A 378 9.35 0.45 -9.89
C ILE A 378 8.89 0.72 -8.46
N GLU A 379 8.08 -0.16 -7.87
CA GLU A 379 7.58 -0.03 -6.50
C GLU A 379 8.71 -0.11 -5.46
N VAL A 380 9.63 -1.06 -5.61
CA VAL A 380 10.83 -1.18 -4.76
C VAL A 380 11.67 0.08 -4.81
N ARG A 381 11.93 0.62 -6.01
CA ARG A 381 12.68 1.86 -6.18
C ARG A 381 11.99 3.05 -5.49
N HIS A 382 10.67 3.16 -5.62
CA HIS A 382 9.89 4.19 -4.93
C HIS A 382 9.95 4.04 -3.42
N PHE A 383 9.85 2.82 -2.90
CA PHE A 383 9.99 2.54 -1.49
C PHE A 383 11.40 2.91 -0.98
N LEU A 384 12.45 2.40 -1.63
CA LEU A 384 13.82 2.65 -1.22
C LEU A 384 14.16 4.14 -1.24
N SER A 385 13.77 4.87 -2.28
CA SER A 385 14.05 6.30 -2.36
C SER A 385 13.39 7.13 -1.25
N ARG A 386 12.23 6.69 -0.76
CA ARG A 386 11.49 7.39 0.31
C ARG A 386 11.88 6.91 1.71
N ALA A 387 11.96 5.59 1.91
CA ALA A 387 12.15 5.02 3.23
C ALA A 387 13.60 5.09 3.72
N THR A 388 14.58 4.88 2.84
CA THR A 388 15.99 4.78 3.22
C THR A 388 16.50 6.03 3.94
N GLN A 389 16.22 7.21 3.41
CA GLN A 389 16.68 8.47 4.01
C GLN A 389 16.11 8.67 5.41
N PHE A 390 14.82 8.37 5.61
CA PHE A 390 14.17 8.53 6.91
C PHE A 390 14.63 7.48 7.92
N ILE A 391 14.86 6.24 7.49
CA ILE A 391 15.33 5.19 8.40
C ILE A 391 16.77 5.46 8.83
N ILE A 392 17.67 5.78 7.89
CA ILE A 392 19.07 6.10 8.23
C ILE A 392 19.13 7.32 9.15
N ALA A 393 18.44 8.42 8.80
CA ALA A 393 18.39 9.61 9.65
C ALA A 393 17.82 9.29 11.05
N GLY A 394 16.79 8.44 11.10
CA GLY A 394 16.19 8.00 12.35
C GLY A 394 17.16 7.16 13.20
N VAL A 395 17.88 6.19 12.63
CA VAL A 395 18.85 5.38 13.36
C VAL A 395 20.02 6.22 13.86
N VAL A 396 20.51 7.15 13.07
CA VAL A 396 21.54 8.12 13.49
C VAL A 396 21.02 9.00 14.65
N LEU A 397 19.79 9.49 14.57
CA LEU A 397 19.17 10.26 15.65
C LEU A 397 19.04 9.41 16.93
N VAL A 398 18.59 8.16 16.80
CA VAL A 398 18.53 7.21 17.93
C VAL A 398 19.90 7.04 18.57
N TRP A 399 20.93 6.81 17.75
CA TRP A 399 22.29 6.67 18.25
C TRP A 399 22.76 7.93 19.00
N LEU A 400 22.52 9.12 18.45
CA LEU A 400 22.85 10.37 19.12
C LEU A 400 22.14 10.51 20.47
N LEU A 401 20.85 10.23 20.51
CA LEU A 401 20.07 10.34 21.75
C LEU A 401 20.49 9.34 22.84
N THR A 402 20.95 8.14 22.45
CA THR A 402 21.37 7.11 23.40
C THR A 402 22.81 7.24 23.86
N ASN A 403 23.67 7.95 23.10
CA ASN A 403 25.10 8.06 23.39
C ASN A 403 25.56 9.46 23.80
N LEU A 404 24.67 10.46 23.80
CA LEU A 404 24.99 11.80 24.28
C LEU A 404 24.33 12.06 25.65
N PRO A 405 25.03 12.75 26.59
CA PRO A 405 26.45 13.14 26.54
C PRO A 405 27.41 11.95 26.62
N ALA A 406 28.60 12.07 26.04
CA ALA A 406 29.59 10.99 25.95
C ALA A 406 30.12 10.48 27.31
N SER A 407 29.79 11.17 28.39
CA SER A 407 30.12 10.79 29.77
C SER A 407 29.11 9.82 30.37
N ALA A 408 27.93 9.66 29.78
CA ALA A 408 26.88 8.75 30.26
C ALA A 408 27.06 7.34 29.69
N ALA A 409 26.61 6.33 30.43
CA ALA A 409 26.52 4.97 29.85
C ALA A 409 25.47 4.94 28.75
N ALA A 410 25.79 4.25 27.65
CA ALA A 410 24.88 4.15 26.51
C ALA A 410 23.48 3.63 26.92
N GLY A 411 22.43 4.38 26.56
CA GLY A 411 21.05 4.03 26.95
C GLY A 411 20.70 4.27 28.43
N GLY A 412 21.61 4.84 29.21
CA GLY A 412 21.40 5.12 30.64
C GLY A 412 20.50 6.33 30.90
N PRO A 413 20.07 6.54 32.17
CA PRO A 413 19.16 7.62 32.56
C PRO A 413 19.74 9.02 32.30
N ASP A 414 21.06 9.18 32.31
CA ASP A 414 21.77 10.43 32.10
C ASP A 414 21.97 10.78 30.60
N THR A 415 21.55 9.91 29.69
CA THR A 415 21.56 10.19 28.25
C THR A 415 20.38 11.08 27.86
N LEU A 416 20.46 11.73 26.70
CA LEU A 416 19.32 12.49 26.16
C LEU A 416 18.05 11.64 26.04
N ALA A 417 18.19 10.38 25.63
CA ALA A 417 17.09 9.44 25.57
C ALA A 417 16.50 9.16 26.97
N GLY A 418 17.35 8.96 27.98
CA GLY A 418 16.93 8.76 29.37
C GLY A 418 16.20 9.99 29.91
N MET A 419 16.74 11.20 29.68
CA MET A 419 16.11 12.46 30.11
C MET A 419 14.74 12.67 29.44
N ILE A 420 14.60 12.35 28.13
CA ILE A 420 13.31 12.40 27.44
C ILE A 420 12.37 11.34 27.98
N GLY A 421 12.86 10.12 28.23
CA GLY A 421 12.09 9.02 28.80
C GLY A 421 11.50 9.38 30.16
N SER A 422 12.31 9.93 31.07
CA SER A 422 11.86 10.37 32.40
C SER A 422 10.89 11.57 32.32
N ALA A 423 11.12 12.52 31.42
CA ALA A 423 10.21 13.65 31.20
C ALA A 423 8.82 13.22 30.67
N LEU A 424 8.78 12.17 29.86
CA LEU A 424 7.53 11.61 29.30
C LEU A 424 6.89 10.57 30.23
N HIS A 425 7.61 10.01 31.17
CA HIS A 425 7.12 8.97 32.07
C HIS A 425 5.79 9.33 32.76
N PRO A 426 5.54 10.57 33.25
CA PRO A 426 4.24 10.91 33.85
C PRO A 426 3.03 10.71 32.93
N ILE A 427 3.23 10.79 31.61
CA ILE A 427 2.17 10.57 30.60
C ILE A 427 1.95 9.06 30.40
N PHE A 428 3.01 8.25 30.49
CA PHE A 428 2.99 6.82 30.23
C PHE A 428 2.80 5.96 31.49
N ALA A 429 3.11 6.48 32.68
CA ALA A 429 2.88 5.78 33.95
C ALA A 429 1.42 5.33 34.17
N PRO A 430 0.38 6.15 33.85
CA PRO A 430 -1.01 5.73 34.01
C PRO A 430 -1.44 4.55 33.16
N ILE A 431 -0.69 4.21 32.11
CA ILE A 431 -0.91 3.07 31.23
C ILE A 431 0.08 1.90 31.53
N GLY A 432 0.85 1.99 32.62
CA GLY A 432 1.77 0.94 33.09
C GLY A 432 3.07 0.83 32.29
N ILE A 433 3.43 1.83 31.50
CA ILE A 433 4.67 1.85 30.70
C ILE A 433 5.76 2.56 31.52
N ASN A 434 6.83 1.86 31.84
CA ASN A 434 7.98 2.38 32.58
C ASN A 434 8.93 3.21 31.69
N GLU A 435 9.97 3.79 32.29
CA GLU A 435 10.92 4.67 31.57
C GLU A 435 11.65 3.93 30.44
N GLN A 436 12.08 2.69 30.66
CA GLN A 436 12.80 1.88 29.67
C GLN A 436 11.91 1.56 28.46
N LEU A 437 10.66 1.18 28.71
CA LEU A 437 9.68 0.96 27.66
C LEU A 437 9.29 2.27 26.94
N THR A 438 9.26 3.41 27.65
CA THR A 438 9.04 4.73 27.04
C THR A 438 10.15 5.08 26.06
N ILE A 439 11.41 4.86 26.43
CA ILE A 439 12.56 5.05 25.53
C ILE A 439 12.44 4.10 24.31
N ALA A 440 12.10 2.83 24.55
CA ALA A 440 11.91 1.87 23.47
C ALA A 440 10.79 2.28 22.49
N LEU A 441 9.70 2.91 22.97
CA LEU A 441 8.63 3.44 22.11
C LEU A 441 9.10 4.62 21.23
N ILE A 442 9.96 5.49 21.75
CA ILE A 442 10.54 6.60 20.98
C ILE A 442 11.35 6.05 19.80
N PHE A 443 12.13 4.99 20.03
CA PHE A 443 12.90 4.33 19.00
C PHE A 443 12.03 3.53 18.03
N GLY A 444 11.00 2.87 18.56
CA GLY A 444 9.98 2.20 17.77
C GLY A 444 9.15 3.13 16.86
N PHE A 445 9.22 4.43 17.06
CA PHE A 445 8.67 5.42 16.13
C PHE A 445 9.45 5.49 14.82
N VAL A 446 10.76 5.31 14.85
CA VAL A 446 11.59 5.28 13.64
C VAL A 446 11.29 4.02 12.84
N ALA A 447 11.46 2.87 13.46
CA ALA A 447 11.11 1.57 12.90
C ALA A 447 10.71 0.61 14.03
N LYS A 448 9.64 -0.12 13.85
CA LYS A 448 9.03 -0.92 14.94
C LYS A 448 9.93 -2.03 15.47
N GLU A 449 10.71 -2.63 14.61
CA GLU A 449 11.69 -3.66 14.94
C GLU A 449 12.82 -3.16 15.85
N ILE A 450 13.11 -1.86 15.84
CA ILE A 450 14.15 -1.26 16.70
C ILE A 450 13.76 -1.32 18.19
N VAL A 451 12.48 -1.51 18.51
CA VAL A 451 12.02 -1.67 19.91
C VAL A 451 12.81 -2.75 20.62
N ILE A 452 12.96 -3.94 20.01
CA ILE A 452 13.70 -5.06 20.62
C ILE A 452 15.19 -4.72 20.76
N GLY A 453 15.78 -4.13 19.71
CA GLY A 453 17.18 -3.71 19.72
C GLY A 453 17.45 -2.63 20.77
N SER A 454 16.55 -1.67 20.94
CA SER A 454 16.67 -0.63 21.97
C SER A 454 16.57 -1.21 23.38
N LEU A 455 15.65 -2.14 23.62
CA LEU A 455 15.59 -2.85 24.89
C LEU A 455 16.88 -3.64 25.16
N ALA A 456 17.46 -4.28 24.14
CA ALA A 456 18.74 -4.98 24.26
C ALA A 456 19.88 -4.05 24.69
N VAL A 457 19.94 -2.82 24.15
CA VAL A 457 20.93 -1.80 24.53
C VAL A 457 20.67 -1.29 25.95
N ILE A 458 19.42 -0.96 26.30
CA ILE A 458 19.04 -0.43 27.62
C ILE A 458 19.36 -1.43 28.75
N TYR A 459 19.06 -2.69 28.51
CA TYR A 459 19.32 -3.77 29.49
C TYR A 459 20.74 -4.32 29.41
N GLY A 460 21.54 -4.00 28.42
CA GLY A 460 22.88 -4.54 28.18
C GLY A 460 22.88 -6.05 27.91
N MET A 461 21.76 -6.61 27.43
CA MET A 461 21.52 -8.04 27.24
C MET A 461 20.85 -8.29 25.88
N SER A 462 21.01 -9.50 25.35
CA SER A 462 20.39 -9.90 24.07
C SER A 462 19.83 -11.32 24.14
N GLY A 463 18.92 -11.66 23.23
CA GLY A 463 18.33 -12.98 23.10
C GLY A 463 17.60 -13.44 24.38
N ASP A 464 17.89 -14.66 24.82
CA ASP A 464 17.23 -15.30 25.98
C ASP A 464 17.50 -14.58 27.32
N ALA A 465 18.67 -13.94 27.46
CA ALA A 465 19.01 -13.16 28.65
C ALA A 465 18.12 -11.92 28.77
N LEU A 466 17.86 -11.21 27.66
CA LEU A 466 16.93 -10.08 27.63
C LEU A 466 15.50 -10.54 27.94
N SER A 467 15.07 -11.65 27.38
CA SER A 467 13.76 -12.25 27.63
C SER A 467 13.57 -12.55 29.13
N GLY A 468 14.57 -13.15 29.77
CA GLY A 468 14.55 -13.43 31.20
C GLY A 468 14.53 -12.17 32.07
N ALA A 469 15.29 -11.14 31.70
CA ALA A 469 15.32 -9.86 32.42
C ALA A 469 13.96 -9.14 32.33
N LEU A 470 13.35 -9.12 31.16
CA LEU A 470 12.00 -8.53 30.95
C LEU A 470 10.95 -9.28 31.78
N GLY A 471 11.01 -10.62 31.84
CA GLY A 471 10.09 -11.44 32.63
C GLY A 471 10.19 -11.23 34.15
N GLN A 472 11.34 -10.73 34.65
CA GLN A 472 11.51 -10.39 36.07
C GLN A 472 11.10 -8.96 36.42
N GLN A 473 11.14 -8.04 35.47
CA GLN A 473 10.89 -6.60 35.71
C GLN A 473 9.50 -6.13 35.31
N LEU A 474 8.83 -6.84 34.40
CA LEU A 474 7.51 -6.51 33.93
C LEU A 474 6.49 -7.56 34.33
N ASP A 475 5.35 -7.12 34.79
CA ASP A 475 4.20 -8.01 34.93
C ASP A 475 3.43 -8.15 33.59
N TRP A 476 2.59 -9.18 33.52
CA TRP A 476 1.84 -9.49 32.32
C TRP A 476 0.86 -8.36 31.92
N VAL A 477 0.35 -7.58 32.88
CA VAL A 477 -0.56 -6.45 32.64
C VAL A 477 0.18 -5.30 31.97
N GLN A 478 1.41 -4.98 32.48
CA GLN A 478 2.27 -3.97 31.87
C GLN A 478 2.68 -4.37 30.45
N ALA A 479 3.09 -5.62 30.25
CA ALA A 479 3.47 -6.13 28.95
C ALA A 479 2.33 -6.08 27.94
N TYR A 480 1.13 -6.50 28.35
CA TYR A 480 -0.03 -6.46 27.48
C TYR A 480 -0.47 -5.02 27.16
N SER A 481 -0.45 -4.12 28.15
CA SER A 481 -0.71 -2.69 27.94
C SER A 481 0.29 -2.08 26.96
N PHE A 482 1.57 -2.40 27.09
CA PHE A 482 2.61 -1.97 26.15
C PHE A 482 2.36 -2.49 24.73
N MET A 483 1.95 -3.76 24.60
CA MET A 483 1.61 -4.34 23.29
C MET A 483 0.37 -3.67 22.69
N LEU A 484 -0.68 -3.40 23.47
CA LEU A 484 -1.86 -2.66 23.01
C LEU A 484 -1.50 -1.23 22.55
N PHE A 485 -0.68 -0.54 23.34
CA PHE A 485 -0.19 0.78 22.96
C PHE A 485 0.60 0.71 21.66
N THR A 486 1.56 -0.22 21.55
CA THR A 486 2.41 -0.40 20.36
C THR A 486 1.60 -0.82 19.14
N LEU A 487 0.47 -1.50 19.31
CA LEU A 487 -0.44 -1.89 18.24
C LEU A 487 -1.09 -0.69 17.57
N VAL A 488 -1.54 0.27 18.36
CA VAL A 488 -2.42 1.35 17.89
C VAL A 488 -1.68 2.68 17.70
N TYR A 489 -0.61 2.93 18.48
CA TYR A 489 0.11 4.20 18.42
C TYR A 489 0.73 4.46 17.04
N THR A 490 1.25 5.62 16.90
CA THR A 490 1.85 6.20 15.70
C THR A 490 2.56 5.17 14.80
N PRO A 491 2.27 5.12 13.51
CA PRO A 491 2.97 4.26 12.55
C PRO A 491 4.45 4.64 12.44
N CYS A 492 5.26 3.76 11.87
CA CYS A 492 6.69 4.04 11.64
C CYS A 492 6.90 5.26 10.73
N LEU A 493 8.08 5.86 10.81
CA LEU A 493 8.42 7.09 10.09
C LEU A 493 8.21 6.97 8.58
N SER A 494 8.53 5.81 7.99
CA SER A 494 8.29 5.52 6.57
C SER A 494 6.79 5.54 6.21
N THR A 495 5.94 5.04 7.09
CA THR A 495 4.47 5.09 6.91
C THR A 495 3.96 6.53 6.95
N ILE A 496 4.48 7.35 7.88
CA ILE A 496 4.10 8.78 7.99
C ILE A 496 4.53 9.56 6.75
N ALA A 497 5.76 9.34 6.28
CA ALA A 497 6.26 9.95 5.06
C ALA A 497 5.39 9.60 3.85
N THR A 498 4.99 8.34 3.75
CA THR A 498 4.09 7.86 2.68
C THR A 498 2.69 8.45 2.85
N LEU A 499 2.13 8.45 4.05
CA LEU A 499 0.82 9.05 4.35
C LEU A 499 0.77 10.51 3.92
N ARG A 500 1.81 11.30 4.26
CA ARG A 500 1.93 12.70 3.84
C ARG A 500 2.01 12.85 2.33
N ALA A 501 2.80 12.01 1.67
CA ALA A 501 2.98 12.04 0.22
C ALA A 501 1.68 11.69 -0.53
N GLU A 502 0.89 10.75 0.00
CA GLU A 502 -0.36 10.30 -0.62
C GLU A 502 -1.56 11.20 -0.29
N ALA A 503 -1.65 11.69 0.95
CA ALA A 503 -2.72 12.60 1.37
C ALA A 503 -2.52 14.02 0.81
N LYS A 504 -1.27 14.43 0.55
CA LYS A 504 -0.86 15.78 0.12
C LYS A 504 -1.38 16.89 1.07
N ASP A 505 -1.67 16.53 2.32
CA ASP A 505 -2.19 17.44 3.34
C ASP A 505 -1.50 17.18 4.69
N MET A 506 -0.81 18.21 5.19
CA MET A 506 -0.11 18.14 6.48
C MET A 506 -1.07 18.12 7.66
N ARG A 507 -2.20 18.83 7.58
CA ARG A 507 -3.20 18.87 8.64
C ARG A 507 -3.84 17.51 8.83
N TYR A 508 -4.15 16.84 7.73
CA TYR A 508 -4.65 15.48 7.75
C TYR A 508 -3.62 14.49 8.33
N THR A 509 -2.36 14.60 7.95
CA THR A 509 -1.28 13.75 8.49
C THR A 509 -1.14 13.92 10.00
N LEU A 510 -1.09 15.16 10.48
CA LEU A 510 -1.03 15.46 11.92
C LEU A 510 -2.27 14.99 12.67
N PHE A 511 -3.45 15.14 12.08
CA PHE A 511 -4.70 14.59 12.62
C PHE A 511 -4.63 13.08 12.79
N THR A 512 -4.17 12.35 11.77
CA THR A 512 -4.03 10.88 11.82
C THR A 512 -3.06 10.45 12.93
N LEU A 513 -1.95 11.17 13.09
CA LEU A 513 -0.97 10.90 14.16
C LEU A 513 -1.56 11.16 15.55
N ALA A 514 -2.20 12.31 15.73
CA ALA A 514 -2.83 12.68 16.99
C ALA A 514 -3.95 11.69 17.37
N TRP A 515 -4.77 11.30 16.39
CA TRP A 515 -5.82 10.30 16.60
C TRP A 515 -5.28 8.94 17.01
N SER A 516 -4.28 8.41 16.29
CA SER A 516 -3.70 7.11 16.62
C SER A 516 -3.04 7.10 17.99
N LEU A 517 -2.35 8.20 18.37
CA LEU A 517 -1.74 8.33 19.69
C LEU A 517 -2.78 8.41 20.81
N ALA A 518 -3.83 9.23 20.62
CA ALA A 518 -4.91 9.38 21.59
C ALA A 518 -5.68 8.06 21.79
N LEU A 519 -5.99 7.37 20.69
CA LEU A 519 -6.68 6.08 20.73
C LEU A 519 -5.83 5.00 21.40
N ALA A 520 -4.51 4.94 21.10
CA ALA A 520 -3.58 4.02 21.74
C ALA A 520 -3.53 4.25 23.25
N TRP A 521 -3.40 5.51 23.66
CA TRP A 521 -3.37 5.85 25.08
C TRP A 521 -4.69 5.51 25.78
N ALA A 522 -5.83 5.82 25.18
CA ALA A 522 -7.14 5.53 25.77
C ALA A 522 -7.38 4.03 25.93
N ILE A 523 -7.08 3.20 24.90
CA ILE A 523 -7.23 1.74 24.97
C ILE A 523 -6.32 1.15 26.05
N SER A 524 -5.06 1.55 26.08
CA SER A 524 -4.10 1.06 27.07
C SER A 524 -4.46 1.51 28.49
N PHE A 525 -4.96 2.74 28.65
CA PHE A 525 -5.44 3.27 29.93
C PHE A 525 -6.63 2.47 30.46
N VAL A 526 -7.64 2.27 29.64
CA VAL A 526 -8.82 1.49 30.02
C VAL A 526 -8.42 0.07 30.40
N PHE A 527 -7.58 -0.57 29.61
CA PHE A 527 -7.11 -1.92 29.90
C PHE A 527 -6.32 -1.97 31.21
N TYR A 528 -5.27 -1.13 31.35
CA TYR A 528 -4.37 -1.18 32.50
C TYR A 528 -5.09 -0.86 33.82
N GLN A 529 -5.89 0.21 33.85
CA GLN A 529 -6.64 0.59 35.03
C GLN A 529 -7.70 -0.43 35.41
N SER A 530 -8.40 -1.02 34.42
CA SER A 530 -9.38 -2.07 34.67
C SER A 530 -8.74 -3.34 35.24
N ALA A 531 -7.59 -3.75 34.69
CA ALA A 531 -6.86 -4.91 35.20
C ALA A 531 -6.37 -4.69 36.63
N ARG A 532 -5.81 -3.48 36.94
CA ARG A 532 -5.37 -3.12 38.30
C ARG A 532 -6.54 -3.02 39.28
N ALA A 533 -7.69 -2.50 38.87
CA ALA A 533 -8.89 -2.45 39.70
C ALA A 533 -9.46 -3.85 40.02
N LEU A 534 -9.24 -4.83 39.15
CA LEU A 534 -9.62 -6.23 39.35
C LEU A 534 -8.58 -7.02 40.21
N GLY A 535 -7.46 -6.38 40.65
CA GLY A 535 -6.47 -6.97 41.51
C GLY A 535 -5.32 -7.72 40.81
N TYR A 536 -5.18 -7.52 39.53
CA TYR A 536 -4.06 -8.08 38.76
C TYR A 536 -2.85 -7.17 38.72
#